data_474b14f6df4e107659028075e5596158
#
_entry.id   474b14f6df4e107659028075e5596158
#
_cell.length_a   1.000
_cell.length_b   1.000
_cell.length_c   1.000
_cell.angle_alpha   90.00
_cell.angle_beta   90.00
_cell.angle_gamma   90.00
#
_symmetry.space_group_name_H-M   'P 1'
#
loop_
_entity.id
_entity.type
_entity.pdbx_description
1 polymer ?
#
loop_
_entity_poly.entity_id
_entity_poly.type
_entity_poly.pdbx_seq_one_letter_code
_entity_poly.pdbx_strand_id
1 'polypeptide(L)'
;NIIDTPGHVDFTAEVERSLRVLDGAVAIFDAAGGVEPQSETVWRQADKYHIPRIAYVNKMDRIGADFGMVLDSMRERLHTRPVPIQLPLGAEDRFTGLVDLITMKAVHYDEATLGVTWEEREIPAALDEQARSMRRELIEAVADFDDEVMEKYLGNEEITSAEIQRALRAGTDRKS
;
A
#
# COMPACT_ATOMS: atom_id res chain seq x y z
N ASN A 1 3.59 -19.93 -4.82
CA ASN A 1 4.43 -19.67 -6.00
C ASN A 1 4.44 -18.17 -6.27
N ILE A 2 5.60 -17.60 -6.58
CA ILE A 2 5.77 -16.21 -6.98
C ILE A 2 6.08 -16.18 -8.46
N ILE A 3 5.37 -15.31 -9.20
CA ILE A 3 5.64 -15.06 -10.62
C ILE A 3 6.08 -13.60 -10.71
N ASP A 4 7.34 -13.39 -11.11
CA ASP A 4 7.85 -12.06 -11.38
C ASP A 4 7.65 -11.74 -12.86
N THR A 5 7.02 -10.59 -13.15
CA THR A 5 6.74 -10.16 -14.52
C THR A 5 7.46 -8.84 -14.80
N PRO A 6 8.31 -8.78 -15.84
CA PRO A 6 8.95 -7.52 -16.21
C PRO A 6 7.91 -6.48 -16.62
N GLY A 7 8.09 -5.24 -16.17
CA GLY A 7 7.18 -4.11 -16.49
C GLY A 7 7.32 -3.55 -17.92
N HIS A 8 8.01 -4.23 -18.85
CA HIS A 8 8.23 -3.73 -20.21
C HIS A 8 7.07 -4.05 -21.15
N VAL A 9 6.77 -3.12 -22.06
CA VAL A 9 5.67 -3.21 -23.05
C VAL A 9 5.76 -4.46 -23.93
N ASP A 10 6.98 -4.94 -24.19
CA ASP A 10 7.22 -6.12 -25.04
C ASP A 10 6.71 -7.43 -24.40
N PHE A 11 6.47 -7.46 -23.11
CA PHE A 11 6.02 -8.65 -22.36
C PHE A 11 4.52 -8.65 -22.01
N THR A 12 3.73 -7.82 -22.69
CA THR A 12 2.27 -7.70 -22.41
C THR A 12 1.54 -9.04 -22.47
N ALA A 13 1.91 -9.90 -23.44
CA ALA A 13 1.30 -11.23 -23.59
C ALA A 13 1.66 -12.19 -22.44
N GLU A 14 2.88 -12.08 -21.90
CA GLU A 14 3.33 -12.89 -20.76
C GLU A 14 2.66 -12.43 -19.47
N VAL A 15 2.53 -11.12 -19.27
CA VAL A 15 1.79 -10.53 -18.16
C VAL A 15 0.33 -10.99 -18.21
N GLU A 16 -0.34 -10.93 -19.36
CA GLU A 16 -1.72 -11.36 -19.51
C GLU A 16 -1.91 -12.86 -19.25
N ARG A 17 -0.97 -13.69 -19.65
CA ARG A 17 -1.00 -15.14 -19.34
C ARG A 17 -0.85 -15.39 -17.84
N SER A 18 0.07 -14.65 -17.18
CA SER A 18 0.30 -14.75 -15.76
C SER A 18 -0.93 -14.32 -14.96
N LEU A 19 -1.57 -13.22 -15.32
CA LEU A 19 -2.76 -12.71 -14.64
C LEU A 19 -3.92 -13.73 -14.56
N ARG A 20 -4.03 -14.66 -15.51
CA ARG A 20 -5.08 -15.69 -15.51
C ARG A 20 -4.97 -16.73 -14.40
N VAL A 21 -3.81 -16.84 -13.78
CA VAL A 21 -3.49 -17.87 -12.77
C VAL A 21 -3.08 -17.30 -11.42
N LEU A 22 -3.13 -15.96 -11.27
CA LEU A 22 -2.77 -15.29 -10.03
C LEU A 22 -3.95 -15.25 -9.06
N ASP A 23 -3.67 -15.55 -7.79
CA ASP A 23 -4.60 -15.34 -6.68
C ASP A 23 -4.56 -13.89 -6.17
N GLY A 24 -3.49 -13.16 -6.46
CA GLY A 24 -3.28 -11.75 -6.10
C GLY A 24 -1.99 -11.21 -6.69
N ALA A 25 -1.83 -9.89 -6.69
CA ALA A 25 -0.67 -9.21 -7.24
C ALA A 25 -0.12 -8.13 -6.30
N VAL A 26 1.18 -7.88 -6.39
CA VAL A 26 1.83 -6.69 -5.83
C VAL A 26 2.21 -5.78 -6.99
N ALA A 27 1.56 -4.62 -7.09
CA ALA A 27 1.88 -3.60 -8.08
C ALA A 27 2.96 -2.66 -7.53
N ILE A 28 4.10 -2.58 -8.19
CA ILE A 28 5.24 -1.79 -7.74
C ILE A 28 5.26 -0.46 -8.49
N PHE A 29 5.28 0.66 -7.75
CA PHE A 29 5.39 2.01 -8.27
C PHE A 29 6.71 2.66 -7.85
N ASP A 30 7.34 3.40 -8.74
CA ASP A 30 8.55 4.19 -8.42
C ASP A 30 8.14 5.44 -7.63
N ALA A 31 8.80 5.69 -6.49
CA ALA A 31 8.47 6.80 -5.61
C ALA A 31 8.70 8.19 -6.25
N ALA A 32 9.57 8.29 -7.25
CA ALA A 32 9.82 9.53 -7.98
C ALA A 32 9.04 9.64 -9.30
N GLY A 33 8.68 8.49 -9.90
CA GLY A 33 7.97 8.43 -11.19
C GLY A 33 6.44 8.32 -11.05
N GLY A 34 5.94 7.80 -9.94
CA GLY A 34 4.52 7.56 -9.74
C GLY A 34 3.96 6.50 -10.69
N VAL A 35 2.77 6.75 -11.21
CA VAL A 35 2.12 5.86 -12.19
C VAL A 35 2.65 6.17 -13.59
N GLU A 36 3.30 5.22 -14.21
CA GLU A 36 3.78 5.30 -15.58
C GLU A 36 2.79 4.65 -16.57
N PRO A 37 2.86 4.92 -17.90
CA PRO A 37 1.94 4.32 -18.88
C PRO A 37 1.91 2.79 -18.87
N GLN A 38 3.04 2.17 -18.55
CA GLN A 38 3.16 0.71 -18.42
C GLN A 38 2.38 0.20 -17.21
N SER A 39 2.49 0.90 -16.07
CA SER A 39 1.73 0.58 -14.85
C SER A 39 0.22 0.67 -15.10
N GLU A 40 -0.25 1.68 -15.84
CA GLU A 40 -1.66 1.80 -16.23
C GLU A 40 -2.14 0.61 -17.05
N THR A 41 -1.32 0.17 -18.01
CA THR A 41 -1.68 -0.96 -18.88
C THR A 41 -1.85 -2.25 -18.08
N VAL A 42 -0.88 -2.56 -17.22
CA VAL A 42 -0.92 -3.75 -16.36
C VAL A 42 -2.06 -3.65 -15.35
N TRP A 43 -2.29 -2.47 -14.79
CA TRP A 43 -3.40 -2.22 -13.86
C TRP A 43 -4.75 -2.51 -14.49
N ARG A 44 -5.02 -1.99 -15.69
CA ARG A 44 -6.27 -2.25 -16.45
C ARG A 44 -6.44 -3.73 -16.81
N GLN A 45 -5.34 -4.43 -17.11
CA GLN A 45 -5.40 -5.87 -17.33
C GLN A 45 -5.77 -6.62 -16.05
N ALA A 46 -5.20 -6.23 -14.90
CA ALA A 46 -5.56 -6.82 -13.63
C ALA A 46 -7.03 -6.55 -13.25
N ASP A 47 -7.59 -5.37 -13.60
CA ASP A 47 -9.03 -5.08 -13.46
C ASP A 47 -9.88 -6.05 -14.28
N LYS A 48 -9.51 -6.29 -15.53
CA LYS A 48 -10.21 -7.23 -16.43
C LYS A 48 -10.30 -8.65 -15.88
N TYR A 49 -9.27 -9.07 -15.14
CA TYR A 49 -9.21 -10.41 -14.54
C TYR A 49 -9.62 -10.44 -13.06
N HIS A 50 -10.08 -9.31 -12.51
CA HIS A 50 -10.49 -9.17 -11.10
C HIS A 50 -9.42 -9.63 -10.11
N ILE A 51 -8.14 -9.31 -10.38
CA ILE A 51 -7.05 -9.73 -9.52
C ILE A 51 -6.93 -8.81 -8.30
N PRO A 52 -7.05 -9.35 -7.07
CA PRO A 52 -6.76 -8.61 -5.83
C PRO A 52 -5.32 -8.09 -5.85
N ARG A 53 -5.12 -6.83 -5.40
CA ARG A 53 -3.77 -6.27 -5.47
C ARG A 53 -3.47 -5.32 -4.33
N ILE A 54 -2.18 -5.30 -3.99
CA ILE A 54 -1.57 -4.34 -3.08
C ILE A 54 -0.58 -3.50 -3.88
N ALA A 55 -0.59 -2.18 -3.68
CA ALA A 55 0.41 -1.29 -4.24
C ALA A 55 1.62 -1.20 -3.30
N TYR A 56 2.82 -1.27 -3.86
CA TYR A 56 4.07 -1.07 -3.15
C TYR A 56 4.84 0.10 -3.78
N VAL A 57 5.11 1.14 -2.97
CA VAL A 57 5.91 2.29 -3.40
C VAL A 57 7.37 2.00 -3.12
N ASN A 58 8.15 1.83 -4.18
CA ASN A 58 9.54 1.42 -4.15
C ASN A 58 10.48 2.62 -4.36
N LYS A 59 11.71 2.49 -3.92
CA LYS A 59 12.78 3.49 -4.08
C LYS A 59 12.49 4.81 -3.35
N MET A 60 11.96 4.73 -2.13
CA MET A 60 11.75 5.90 -1.27
C MET A 60 13.05 6.62 -0.91
N ASP A 61 14.20 5.97 -1.05
CA ASP A 61 15.55 6.49 -0.88
C ASP A 61 16.09 7.28 -2.09
N ARG A 62 15.38 7.28 -3.22
CA ARG A 62 15.81 7.95 -4.45
C ARG A 62 15.50 9.44 -4.40
N ILE A 63 16.39 10.25 -5.03
CA ILE A 63 16.17 11.70 -5.23
C ILE A 63 14.86 11.94 -5.98
N GLY A 64 14.01 12.82 -5.46
CA GLY A 64 12.69 13.11 -6.00
C GLY A 64 11.58 12.16 -5.51
N ALA A 65 11.88 11.26 -4.57
CA ALA A 65 10.86 10.37 -3.98
C ALA A 65 9.82 11.15 -3.19
N ASP A 66 8.55 10.98 -3.56
CA ASP A 66 7.40 11.60 -2.90
C ASP A 66 6.22 10.63 -2.84
N PHE A 67 5.94 10.12 -1.63
CA PHE A 67 4.84 9.19 -1.39
C PHE A 67 3.46 9.81 -1.70
N GLY A 68 3.27 11.08 -1.35
CA GLY A 68 2.01 11.80 -1.61
C GLY A 68 1.74 11.93 -3.10
N MET A 69 2.75 12.30 -3.88
CA MET A 69 2.68 12.37 -5.34
C MET A 69 2.29 11.02 -5.96
N VAL A 70 2.81 9.90 -5.45
CA VAL A 70 2.43 8.56 -5.95
C VAL A 70 0.96 8.28 -5.68
N LEU A 71 0.45 8.58 -4.47
CA LEU A 71 -0.97 8.40 -4.15
C LEU A 71 -1.88 9.26 -5.05
N ASP A 72 -1.51 10.51 -5.31
CA ASP A 72 -2.27 11.39 -6.19
C ASP A 72 -2.22 10.90 -7.64
N SER A 73 -1.06 10.47 -8.12
CA SER A 73 -0.93 9.84 -9.44
C SER A 73 -1.80 8.59 -9.59
N MET A 74 -1.95 7.77 -8.53
CA MET A 74 -2.85 6.62 -8.54
C MET A 74 -4.33 7.05 -8.64
N ARG A 75 -4.72 8.10 -7.90
CA ARG A 75 -6.09 8.64 -7.96
C ARG A 75 -6.42 9.17 -9.36
N GLU A 76 -5.52 9.95 -9.94
CA GLU A 76 -5.72 10.63 -11.21
C GLU A 76 -5.65 9.67 -12.41
N ARG A 77 -4.66 8.80 -12.46
CA ARG A 77 -4.36 7.97 -13.64
C ARG A 77 -4.99 6.59 -13.61
N LEU A 78 -5.11 5.99 -12.42
CA LEU A 78 -5.74 4.67 -12.26
C LEU A 78 -7.21 4.75 -11.86
N HIS A 79 -7.72 5.96 -11.55
CA HIS A 79 -9.09 6.20 -11.09
C HIS A 79 -9.47 5.30 -9.90
N THR A 80 -8.52 5.09 -8.99
CA THR A 80 -8.67 4.26 -7.81
C THR A 80 -8.56 5.10 -6.54
N ARG A 81 -9.08 4.60 -5.42
CA ARG A 81 -8.89 5.20 -4.10
C ARG A 81 -7.80 4.42 -3.36
N PRO A 82 -6.52 4.83 -3.42
CA PRO A 82 -5.48 4.17 -2.64
C PRO A 82 -5.71 4.44 -1.15
N VAL A 83 -5.63 3.39 -0.35
CA VAL A 83 -5.74 3.45 1.11
C VAL A 83 -4.41 3.03 1.69
N PRO A 84 -3.59 3.95 2.20
CA PRO A 84 -2.30 3.61 2.80
C PRO A 84 -2.48 2.74 4.04
N ILE A 85 -1.67 1.69 4.13
CA ILE A 85 -1.51 0.86 5.33
C ILE A 85 -0.18 1.17 6.03
N GLN A 86 0.71 1.86 5.36
CA GLN A 86 2.01 2.30 5.85
C GLN A 86 2.32 3.72 5.38
N LEU A 87 3.06 4.47 6.19
CA LEU A 87 3.54 5.82 5.89
C LEU A 87 5.06 5.83 5.99
N PRO A 88 5.81 6.32 4.97
CA PRO A 88 7.26 6.35 5.03
C PRO A 88 7.79 7.31 6.11
N LEU A 89 8.88 6.91 6.76
CA LEU A 89 9.67 7.73 7.67
C LEU A 89 10.77 8.46 6.89
N GLY A 90 10.46 9.67 6.45
CA GLY A 90 11.33 10.45 5.58
C GLY A 90 11.25 10.03 4.11
N ALA A 91 12.08 10.67 3.30
CA ALA A 91 12.26 10.38 1.89
C ALA A 91 13.70 10.68 1.50
N GLU A 92 14.13 10.17 0.36
CA GLU A 92 15.48 10.33 -0.16
C GLU A 92 16.53 9.82 0.86
N ASP A 93 17.59 10.59 1.09
CA ASP A 93 18.65 10.29 2.05
C ASP A 93 18.20 10.25 3.51
N ARG A 94 16.98 10.72 3.79
CA ARG A 94 16.36 10.70 5.13
C ARG A 94 15.35 9.57 5.30
N PHE A 95 15.20 8.71 4.32
CA PHE A 95 14.33 7.54 4.45
C PHE A 95 14.96 6.52 5.41
N THR A 96 14.33 6.26 6.56
CA THR A 96 14.86 5.38 7.62
C THR A 96 13.94 4.22 7.97
N GLY A 97 12.74 4.17 7.40
CA GLY A 97 11.77 3.14 7.73
C GLY A 97 10.34 3.54 7.37
N LEU A 98 9.39 3.04 8.12
CA LEU A 98 7.98 3.33 7.90
C LEU A 98 7.18 3.35 9.21
N VAL A 99 6.02 3.97 9.20
CA VAL A 99 4.98 3.85 10.23
C VAL A 99 3.97 2.83 9.75
N ASP A 100 3.73 1.79 10.53
CA ASP A 100 2.63 0.86 10.33
C ASP A 100 1.34 1.45 10.91
N LEU A 101 0.38 1.76 10.04
CA LEU A 101 -0.89 2.38 10.42
C LEU A 101 -1.87 1.40 11.07
N ILE A 102 -1.61 0.09 10.96
CA ILE A 102 -2.42 -0.94 11.60
C ILE A 102 -2.04 -1.08 13.07
N THR A 103 -0.74 -1.11 13.36
CA THR A 103 -0.22 -1.25 14.74
C THR A 103 0.07 0.08 15.42
N MET A 104 0.16 1.17 14.67
CA MET A 104 0.59 2.50 15.11
C MET A 104 1.98 2.48 15.75
N LYS A 105 2.91 1.82 15.08
CA LYS A 105 4.32 1.76 15.44
C LYS A 105 5.21 2.23 14.30
N ALA A 106 6.30 2.86 14.65
CA ALA A 106 7.37 3.18 13.71
C ALA A 106 8.33 1.99 13.61
N VAL A 107 8.58 1.52 12.39
CA VAL A 107 9.52 0.45 12.09
C VAL A 107 10.76 1.07 11.45
N HIS A 108 11.89 0.95 12.12
CA HIS A 108 13.18 1.42 11.64
C HIS A 108 14.01 0.24 11.15
N TYR A 109 14.47 0.31 9.91
CA TYR A 109 15.35 -0.72 9.35
C TYR A 109 16.79 -0.48 9.73
N ASP A 110 17.50 -1.56 10.04
CA ASP A 110 18.94 -1.52 10.31
C ASP A 110 19.71 -1.55 8.98
N GLU A 111 20.38 -0.45 8.65
CA GLU A 111 21.19 -0.33 7.43
C GLU A 111 22.37 -1.32 7.42
N ALA A 112 22.96 -1.63 8.58
CA ALA A 112 24.08 -2.56 8.67
C ALA A 112 23.71 -3.98 8.24
N THR A 113 22.43 -4.35 8.37
CA THR A 113 21.90 -5.66 7.98
C THR A 113 21.13 -5.61 6.66
N LEU A 114 21.18 -4.50 5.93
CA LEU A 114 20.39 -4.25 4.71
C LEU A 114 18.88 -4.47 4.93
N GLY A 115 18.39 -4.06 6.09
CA GLY A 115 16.97 -4.16 6.46
C GLY A 115 16.50 -5.56 6.90
N VAL A 116 17.41 -6.52 7.10
CA VAL A 116 17.07 -7.85 7.63
C VAL A 116 16.58 -7.77 9.07
N THR A 117 17.16 -6.86 9.85
CA THR A 117 16.71 -6.55 11.21
C THR A 117 16.04 -5.19 11.26
N TRP A 118 15.06 -5.06 12.15
CA TRP A 118 14.34 -3.81 12.36
C TRP A 118 14.02 -3.64 13.85
N GLU A 119 13.72 -2.42 14.23
CA GLU A 119 13.26 -2.06 15.58
C GLU A 119 11.90 -1.35 15.49
N GLU A 120 11.00 -1.71 16.40
CA GLU A 120 9.77 -0.96 16.61
C GLU A 120 9.99 0.15 17.62
N ARG A 121 9.54 1.36 17.28
CA ARG A 121 9.62 2.55 18.12
C ARG A 121 8.29 3.28 18.15
N GLU A 122 8.16 4.26 19.04
CA GLU A 122 7.04 5.20 19.02
C GLU A 122 7.10 6.08 17.76
N ILE A 123 5.93 6.47 17.26
CA ILE A 123 5.82 7.34 16.09
C ILE A 123 6.43 8.71 16.44
N PRO A 124 7.32 9.27 15.60
CA PRO A 124 7.84 10.61 15.81
C PRO A 124 6.71 11.65 15.93
N ALA A 125 6.81 12.59 16.87
CA ALA A 125 5.77 13.60 17.13
C ALA A 125 5.39 14.39 15.87
N ALA A 126 6.33 14.62 14.96
CA ALA A 126 6.08 15.32 13.69
C ALA A 126 5.14 14.55 12.73
N LEU A 127 5.02 13.24 12.87
CA LEU A 127 4.19 12.38 12.02
C LEU A 127 2.96 11.83 12.74
N ASP A 128 2.82 12.01 14.05
CA ASP A 128 1.75 11.42 14.86
C ASP A 128 0.36 11.86 14.36
N GLU A 129 0.16 13.15 14.11
CA GLU A 129 -1.11 13.66 13.61
C GLU A 129 -1.46 13.11 12.22
N GLN A 130 -0.48 13.08 11.32
CA GLN A 130 -0.65 12.52 9.98
C GLN A 130 -0.96 11.02 10.04
N ALA A 131 -0.23 10.26 10.84
CA ALA A 131 -0.44 8.83 11.02
C ALA A 131 -1.84 8.54 11.58
N ARG A 132 -2.29 9.30 12.57
CA ARG A 132 -3.66 9.18 13.12
C ARG A 132 -4.74 9.54 12.11
N SER A 133 -4.51 10.56 11.28
CA SER A 133 -5.45 10.91 10.21
C SER A 133 -5.57 9.80 9.19
N MET A 134 -4.43 9.30 8.69
CA MET A 134 -4.40 8.21 7.72
C MET A 134 -4.96 6.89 8.29
N ARG A 135 -4.73 6.60 9.58
CA ARG A 135 -5.35 5.46 10.24
C ARG A 135 -6.88 5.59 10.27
N ARG A 136 -7.43 6.77 10.54
CA ARG A 136 -8.90 6.98 10.49
C ARG A 136 -9.44 6.72 9.09
N GLU A 137 -8.76 7.21 8.05
CA GLU A 137 -9.12 6.94 6.65
C GLU A 137 -9.05 5.43 6.31
N LEU A 138 -8.04 4.73 6.84
CA LEU A 138 -7.92 3.28 6.70
C LEU A 138 -9.11 2.56 7.35
N ILE A 139 -9.43 2.90 8.61
CA ILE A 139 -10.55 2.29 9.34
C ILE A 139 -11.88 2.55 8.62
N GLU A 140 -12.14 3.80 8.21
CA GLU A 140 -13.32 4.15 7.43
C GLU A 140 -13.42 3.33 6.14
N ALA A 141 -12.31 3.17 5.42
CA ALA A 141 -12.29 2.43 4.16
C ALA A 141 -12.53 0.93 4.34
N VAL A 142 -12.09 0.33 5.44
CA VAL A 142 -12.26 -1.11 5.68
C VAL A 142 -13.56 -1.46 6.40
N ALA A 143 -14.19 -0.51 7.09
CA ALA A 143 -15.45 -0.71 7.79
C ALA A 143 -16.58 -1.17 6.85
N ASP A 144 -16.58 -0.73 5.59
CA ASP A 144 -17.54 -1.16 4.56
C ASP A 144 -17.51 -2.69 4.28
N PHE A 145 -16.49 -3.40 4.74
CA PHE A 145 -16.26 -4.82 4.45
C PHE A 145 -16.40 -5.75 5.65
N ASP A 146 -16.68 -5.18 6.86
CA ASP A 146 -16.80 -5.95 8.09
C ASP A 146 -17.81 -5.27 9.02
N ASP A 147 -18.96 -5.90 9.23
CA ASP A 147 -20.08 -5.35 9.99
C ASP A 147 -19.70 -5.03 11.45
N GLU A 148 -18.85 -5.85 12.07
CA GLU A 148 -18.37 -5.61 13.44
C GLU A 148 -17.47 -4.37 13.52
N VAL A 149 -16.58 -4.20 12.52
CA VAL A 149 -15.75 -3.00 12.42
C VAL A 149 -16.61 -1.76 12.15
N MET A 150 -17.65 -1.88 11.32
CA MET A 150 -18.59 -0.80 11.06
C MET A 150 -19.34 -0.37 12.33
N GLU A 151 -19.87 -1.33 13.10
CA GLU A 151 -20.55 -1.02 14.37
C GLU A 151 -19.65 -0.28 15.35
N LYS A 152 -18.42 -0.76 15.54
CA LYS A 152 -17.42 -0.11 16.40
C LYS A 152 -17.04 1.28 15.90
N TYR A 153 -16.86 1.44 14.59
CA TYR A 153 -16.55 2.73 13.98
C TYR A 153 -17.65 3.76 14.25
N LEU A 154 -18.92 3.38 14.05
CA LEU A 154 -20.06 4.25 14.32
C LEU A 154 -20.26 4.52 15.83
N GLY A 155 -19.91 3.55 16.68
CA GLY A 155 -19.95 3.65 18.13
C GLY A 155 -18.77 4.43 18.75
N ASN A 156 -17.79 4.86 17.95
CA ASN A 156 -16.50 5.40 18.40
C ASN A 156 -15.78 4.47 19.41
N GLU A 157 -15.90 3.16 19.20
CA GLU A 157 -15.22 2.15 19.99
C GLU A 157 -13.82 1.88 19.46
N GLU A 158 -12.97 1.27 20.31
CA GLU A 158 -11.63 0.88 19.91
C GLU A 158 -11.68 -0.28 18.91
N ILE A 159 -10.99 -0.12 17.78
CA ILE A 159 -10.84 -1.13 16.73
C ILE A 159 -9.41 -1.66 16.78
N THR A 160 -9.28 -2.95 17.05
CA THR A 160 -7.99 -3.61 17.20
C THR A 160 -7.27 -3.83 15.86
N SER A 161 -5.95 -4.01 15.91
CA SER A 161 -5.16 -4.34 14.71
C SER A 161 -5.63 -5.61 14.00
N ALA A 162 -6.08 -6.62 14.75
CA ALA A 162 -6.59 -7.87 14.19
C ALA A 162 -7.91 -7.65 13.42
N GLU A 163 -8.80 -6.80 13.91
CA GLU A 163 -10.05 -6.44 13.24
C GLU A 163 -9.78 -5.66 11.96
N ILE A 164 -8.85 -4.69 11.99
CA ILE A 164 -8.43 -3.95 10.79
C ILE A 164 -7.86 -4.91 9.74
N GLN A 165 -6.98 -5.84 10.13
CA GLN A 165 -6.40 -6.83 9.21
C GLN A 165 -7.46 -7.75 8.59
N ARG A 166 -8.45 -8.20 9.38
CA ARG A 166 -9.56 -9.02 8.91
C ARG A 166 -10.39 -8.26 7.88
N ALA A 167 -10.80 -7.04 8.20
CA ALA A 167 -11.59 -6.19 7.32
C ALA A 167 -10.82 -5.78 6.04
N LEU A 168 -9.52 -5.48 6.16
CA LEU A 168 -8.65 -5.16 5.03
C LEU A 168 -8.55 -6.34 4.06
N ARG A 169 -8.40 -7.57 4.58
CA ARG A 169 -8.39 -8.78 3.75
C ARG A 169 -9.71 -8.96 3.00
N ALA A 170 -10.84 -8.84 3.69
CA ALA A 170 -12.15 -8.94 3.08
C ALA A 170 -12.38 -7.86 2.00
N GLY A 171 -11.90 -6.63 2.23
CA GLY A 171 -11.98 -5.53 1.28
C GLY A 171 -11.10 -5.73 0.04
N THR A 172 -9.90 -6.27 0.22
CA THR A 172 -9.00 -6.57 -0.89
C THR A 172 -9.57 -7.65 -1.79
N ASP A 173 -10.12 -8.72 -1.23
CA ASP A 173 -10.70 -9.84 -2.01
C ASP A 173 -12.01 -9.44 -2.74
N ARG A 174 -12.80 -8.50 -2.21
CA ARG A 174 -14.10 -8.12 -2.79
C ARG A 174 -14.04 -7.02 -3.83
N LYS A 175 -13.00 -6.18 -3.84
CA LYS A 175 -12.86 -5.02 -4.77
C LYS A 175 -12.13 -5.35 -6.07
N SER A 176 -11.79 -6.58 -6.29
CA SER A 176 -11.05 -7.04 -7.47
C SER A 176 -11.99 -7.45 -8.59
#